data_750579c7baa84bad7b58d2d9e821f62a
#
_entry.id   750579c7baa84bad7b58d2d9e821f62a
#
_cell.length_a   1.000
_cell.length_b   1.000
_cell.length_c   1.000
_cell.angle_alpha   90.00
_cell.angle_beta   90.00
_cell.angle_gamma   90.00
#
_symmetry.space_group_name_H-M   'P 1'
#
loop_
_entity.id
_entity.type
_entity.pdbx_description
1 polymer ?
#
loop_
_entity_poly.entity_id
_entity_poly.type
_entity_poly.pdbx_seq_one_letter_code
_entity_poly.pdbx_strand_id
1 'polypeptide(L)'
;MVWYIDPYHTQATFSVKHMMVSTVRGRLGKLRGEIDIDPENPHRASFEIGADVTAIDTGDARRDGHLRSADFFDVEKYPEIVFKSNAIFPKGENKYAVSGDLTIRDVSRPVTFDVELEGIGVDGKGGQHLGASASITLDRKEFGLVWNQPVQNGVLVGDKVKIDVGLEALDAASAKAMGLAA
;
A
#
# COMPACT_ATOMS: atom_id res chain seq x y z
N MET A 1 7.31 10.50 -17.48
CA MET A 1 5.86 10.55 -17.83
C MET A 1 5.08 10.31 -16.57
N VAL A 2 4.10 11.16 -16.25
CA VAL A 2 3.31 11.03 -15.02
C VAL A 2 2.12 10.11 -15.26
N TRP A 3 1.96 9.15 -14.37
CA TRP A 3 0.84 8.22 -14.30
C TRP A 3 0.07 8.47 -13.01
N TYR A 4 -1.24 8.30 -13.04
CA TYR A 4 -2.15 8.56 -11.94
C TYR A 4 -2.75 7.26 -11.46
N ILE A 5 -2.66 6.98 -10.15
CA ILE A 5 -3.23 5.76 -9.58
C ILE A 5 -4.74 5.72 -9.83
N ASP A 6 -5.22 4.61 -10.39
CA ASP A 6 -6.65 4.32 -10.49
C ASP A 6 -7.15 3.73 -9.17
N PRO A 7 -7.92 4.48 -8.36
CA PRO A 7 -8.39 4.01 -7.07
C PRO A 7 -9.48 2.92 -7.17
N TYR A 8 -9.96 2.61 -8.37
CA TYR A 8 -11.00 1.59 -8.59
C TYR A 8 -10.40 0.23 -8.95
N HIS A 9 -9.21 0.21 -9.54
CA HIS A 9 -8.49 -1.00 -9.93
C HIS A 9 -7.21 -1.24 -9.10
N THR A 10 -6.97 -0.38 -8.11
CA THR A 10 -5.84 -0.51 -7.19
C THR A 10 -6.31 -0.93 -5.80
N GLN A 11 -5.64 -1.91 -5.20
CA GLN A 11 -5.98 -2.42 -3.89
C GLN A 11 -4.73 -2.71 -3.06
N ALA A 12 -4.75 -2.32 -1.79
CA ALA A 12 -3.78 -2.77 -0.79
C ALA A 12 -4.48 -3.68 0.23
N THR A 13 -3.96 -4.87 0.40
CA THR A 13 -4.42 -5.85 1.37
C THR A 13 -3.34 -6.14 2.40
N PHE A 14 -3.74 -6.57 3.58
CA PHE A 14 -2.80 -6.99 4.61
C PHE A 14 -3.26 -8.29 5.29
N SER A 15 -2.31 -8.99 5.88
CA SER A 15 -2.58 -10.17 6.69
C SER A 15 -1.70 -10.21 7.93
N VAL A 16 -2.28 -10.67 9.04
CA VAL A 16 -1.63 -10.77 10.34
C VAL A 16 -2.11 -12.02 11.08
N LYS A 17 -1.23 -12.64 11.87
CA LYS A 17 -1.60 -13.79 12.69
C LYS A 17 -2.49 -13.36 13.86
N HIS A 18 -3.52 -14.14 14.13
CA HIS A 18 -4.39 -14.04 15.29
C HIS A 18 -4.21 -15.27 16.18
N MET A 19 -3.85 -15.04 17.44
CA MET A 19 -3.54 -16.09 18.42
C MET A 19 -2.50 -17.12 17.94
N MET A 20 -1.72 -16.80 16.92
CA MET A 20 -0.77 -17.68 16.22
C MET A 20 -1.39 -18.91 15.52
N VAL A 21 -2.72 -19.02 15.48
CA VAL A 21 -3.44 -20.18 14.91
C VAL A 21 -4.21 -19.86 13.63
N SER A 22 -4.64 -18.62 13.43
CA SER A 22 -5.37 -18.20 12.23
C SER A 22 -4.75 -16.94 11.64
N THR A 23 -5.24 -16.53 10.47
CA THR A 23 -4.78 -15.33 9.79
C THR A 23 -5.97 -14.42 9.54
N VAL A 24 -5.91 -13.21 10.10
CA VAL A 24 -6.83 -12.12 9.75
C VAL A 24 -6.31 -11.44 8.49
N ARG A 25 -7.22 -11.21 7.54
CA ARG A 25 -6.97 -10.45 6.31
C ARG A 25 -7.88 -9.25 6.28
N GLY A 26 -7.34 -8.16 5.75
CA GLY A 26 -8.09 -6.94 5.56
C GLY A 26 -7.58 -6.16 4.36
N ARG A 27 -8.29 -5.09 4.05
CA ARG A 27 -7.91 -4.15 3.00
C ARG A 27 -7.92 -2.73 3.55
N LEU A 28 -7.04 -1.90 3.00
CA LEU A 28 -7.06 -0.46 3.22
C LEU A 28 -8.14 0.18 2.32
N GLY A 29 -8.45 1.43 2.57
CA GLY A 29 -9.27 2.22 1.67
C GLY A 29 -8.55 2.54 0.36
N LYS A 30 -9.04 3.55 -0.35
CA LYS A 30 -8.51 3.92 -1.67
C LYS A 30 -7.04 4.35 -1.58
N LEU A 31 -6.26 3.90 -2.56
CA LEU A 31 -4.94 4.43 -2.82
C LEU A 31 -5.03 5.61 -3.79
N ARG A 32 -4.13 6.56 -3.61
CA ARG A 32 -3.99 7.74 -4.48
C ARG A 32 -2.52 8.12 -4.61
N GLY A 33 -2.18 8.79 -5.67
CA GLY A 33 -0.84 9.30 -5.91
C GLY A 33 -0.52 9.39 -7.39
N GLU A 34 0.67 9.89 -7.63
CA GLU A 34 1.24 10.04 -8.96
C GLU A 34 2.56 9.28 -9.04
N ILE A 35 2.82 8.67 -10.17
CA ILE A 35 4.04 7.93 -10.45
C ILE A 35 4.70 8.59 -11.65
N ASP A 36 5.84 9.25 -11.44
CA ASP A 36 6.66 9.70 -12.55
C ASP A 36 7.60 8.58 -12.95
N ILE A 37 7.28 7.92 -14.04
CA ILE A 37 8.04 6.78 -14.56
C ILE A 37 8.21 6.90 -16.07
N ASP A 38 9.41 6.59 -16.52
CA ASP A 38 9.69 6.19 -17.88
C ASP A 38 9.70 4.65 -17.94
N PRO A 39 8.74 4.01 -18.63
CA PRO A 39 8.67 2.55 -18.70
C PRO A 39 9.91 1.88 -19.28
N GLU A 40 10.69 2.62 -20.07
CA GLU A 40 11.98 2.17 -20.61
C GLU A 40 13.13 2.26 -19.58
N ASN A 41 12.95 3.10 -18.55
CA ASN A 41 13.91 3.32 -17.48
C ASN A 41 13.25 3.33 -16.10
N PRO A 42 12.59 2.24 -15.68
CA PRO A 42 11.76 2.21 -14.46
C PRO A 42 12.57 2.50 -13.18
N HIS A 43 13.88 2.26 -13.18
CA HIS A 43 14.75 2.53 -12.03
C HIS A 43 14.93 4.03 -11.72
N ARG A 44 14.45 4.93 -12.59
CA ARG A 44 14.44 6.37 -12.38
C ARG A 44 13.09 6.91 -11.89
N ALA A 45 12.13 6.03 -11.71
CA ALA A 45 10.82 6.44 -11.25
C ALA A 45 10.88 7.10 -9.86
N SER A 46 9.98 8.04 -9.63
CA SER A 46 9.72 8.62 -8.32
C SER A 46 8.22 8.72 -8.09
N PHE A 47 7.78 8.47 -6.86
CA PHE A 47 6.36 8.52 -6.53
C PHE A 47 6.11 8.69 -5.03
N GLU A 48 4.94 9.21 -4.74
CA GLU A 48 4.37 9.25 -3.42
C GLU A 48 2.95 8.69 -3.48
N ILE A 49 2.68 7.68 -2.65
CA ILE A 49 1.41 6.97 -2.61
C ILE A 49 0.82 7.07 -1.23
N GLY A 50 -0.40 7.57 -1.14
CA GLY A 50 -1.21 7.59 0.06
C GLY A 50 -2.25 6.48 0.04
N ALA A 51 -2.46 5.81 1.19
CA ALA A 51 -3.51 4.82 1.41
C ALA A 51 -4.43 5.28 2.53
N ASP A 52 -5.72 5.41 2.24
CA ASP A 52 -6.75 5.77 3.22
C ASP A 52 -6.91 4.64 4.25
N VAL A 53 -6.73 4.94 5.54
CA VAL A 53 -6.96 3.99 6.63
C VAL A 53 -8.31 4.19 7.32
N THR A 54 -9.05 5.24 6.99
CA THR A 54 -10.38 5.48 7.58
C THR A 54 -11.40 4.43 7.12
N ALA A 55 -11.19 3.87 5.93
CA ALA A 55 -12.01 2.84 5.32
C ALA A 55 -11.42 1.42 5.44
N ILE A 56 -10.56 1.19 6.44
CA ILE A 56 -10.01 -0.15 6.71
C ILE A 56 -11.13 -1.16 6.96
N ASP A 57 -11.04 -2.32 6.33
CA ASP A 57 -12.08 -3.33 6.35
C ASP A 57 -11.47 -4.74 6.49
N THR A 58 -11.83 -5.42 7.56
CA THR A 58 -11.45 -6.83 7.82
C THR A 58 -12.65 -7.77 7.81
N GLY A 59 -13.84 -7.26 7.45
CA GLY A 59 -15.10 -8.01 7.48
C GLY A 59 -15.74 -8.14 8.87
N ASP A 60 -15.25 -7.40 9.88
CA ASP A 60 -15.77 -7.37 11.24
C ASP A 60 -15.79 -5.92 11.75
N ALA A 61 -16.98 -5.35 11.90
CA ALA A 61 -17.16 -3.94 12.26
C ALA A 61 -16.56 -3.58 13.64
N ARG A 62 -16.52 -4.50 14.60
CA ARG A 62 -15.90 -4.25 15.92
C ARG A 62 -14.39 -4.17 15.79
N ARG A 63 -13.79 -5.10 15.07
CA ARG A 63 -12.34 -5.10 14.81
C ARG A 63 -11.95 -3.88 13.99
N ASP A 64 -12.69 -3.53 12.97
CA ASP A 64 -12.44 -2.35 12.14
C ASP A 64 -12.54 -1.06 12.94
N GLY A 65 -13.51 -0.94 13.85
CA GLY A 65 -13.61 0.16 14.80
C GLY A 65 -12.40 0.25 15.74
N HIS A 66 -11.92 -0.87 16.24
CA HIS A 66 -10.71 -0.93 17.09
C HIS A 66 -9.44 -0.57 16.30
N LEU A 67 -9.32 -1.04 15.05
CA LEU A 67 -8.20 -0.66 14.19
C LEU A 67 -8.16 0.84 13.91
N ARG A 68 -9.30 1.49 13.79
CA ARG A 68 -9.39 2.96 13.60
C ARG A 68 -9.08 3.74 14.86
N SER A 69 -9.15 3.14 16.04
CA SER A 69 -8.93 3.82 17.33
C SER A 69 -7.45 4.17 17.57
N ALA A 70 -7.21 4.93 18.66
CA ALA A 70 -5.88 5.31 19.10
C ALA A 70 -4.96 4.12 19.49
N ASP A 71 -5.53 2.95 19.77
CA ASP A 71 -4.78 1.71 20.01
C ASP A 71 -4.01 1.25 18.76
N PHE A 72 -4.49 1.62 17.56
CA PHE A 72 -3.90 1.25 16.29
C PHE A 72 -3.63 2.48 15.40
N PHE A 73 -4.47 2.75 14.40
CA PHE A 73 -4.17 3.78 13.40
C PHE A 73 -4.50 5.20 13.82
N ASP A 74 -5.36 5.41 14.82
CA ASP A 74 -5.78 6.74 15.27
C ASP A 74 -6.23 7.63 14.10
N VAL A 75 -7.17 7.12 13.31
CA VAL A 75 -7.52 7.69 12.00
C VAL A 75 -8.09 9.10 12.05
N GLU A 76 -8.57 9.55 13.20
CA GLU A 76 -9.02 10.93 13.39
C GLU A 76 -7.86 11.93 13.30
N LYS A 77 -6.65 11.51 13.71
CA LYS A 77 -5.43 12.31 13.59
C LYS A 77 -4.60 11.95 12.37
N TYR A 78 -4.61 10.68 11.99
CA TYR A 78 -3.74 10.12 10.95
C TYR A 78 -4.58 9.31 9.95
N PRO A 79 -5.33 9.98 9.06
CA PRO A 79 -6.28 9.30 8.16
C PRO A 79 -5.61 8.51 7.04
N GLU A 80 -4.28 8.62 6.88
CA GLU A 80 -3.56 8.11 5.74
C GLU A 80 -2.22 7.48 6.13
N ILE A 81 -1.87 6.40 5.45
CA ILE A 81 -0.50 5.86 5.39
C ILE A 81 0.14 6.41 4.11
N VAL A 82 1.38 6.89 4.20
CA VAL A 82 2.09 7.46 3.04
C VAL A 82 3.39 6.72 2.80
N PHE A 83 3.65 6.34 1.55
CA PHE A 83 4.94 5.84 1.10
C PHE A 83 5.53 6.78 0.06
N LYS A 84 6.79 7.19 0.28
CA LYS A 84 7.56 8.03 -0.64
C LYS A 84 8.81 7.30 -1.08
N SER A 85 8.91 7.01 -2.38
CA SER A 85 10.08 6.32 -2.94
C SER A 85 11.33 7.20 -2.89
N ASN A 86 12.49 6.57 -2.66
CA ASN A 86 13.78 7.27 -2.70
C ASN A 86 14.84 6.55 -3.55
N ALA A 87 14.71 5.24 -3.77
CA ALA A 87 15.61 4.48 -4.64
C ALA A 87 14.93 3.24 -5.23
N ILE A 88 15.27 2.90 -6.46
CA ILE A 88 14.74 1.73 -7.17
C ILE A 88 15.89 0.93 -7.74
N PHE A 89 15.98 -0.35 -7.36
CA PHE A 89 17.05 -1.25 -7.77
C PHE A 89 16.46 -2.41 -8.60
N PRO A 90 16.93 -2.62 -9.84
CA PRO A 90 16.54 -3.80 -10.62
C PRO A 90 16.97 -5.09 -9.92
N LYS A 91 16.08 -6.10 -9.91
CA LYS A 91 16.32 -7.45 -9.36
C LYS A 91 16.21 -8.56 -10.42
N GLY A 92 15.86 -8.19 -11.64
CA GLY A 92 15.62 -9.12 -12.75
C GLY A 92 14.70 -8.51 -13.77
N GLU A 93 14.21 -9.30 -14.69
CA GLU A 93 13.24 -8.86 -15.67
C GLU A 93 11.94 -8.44 -14.96
N ASN A 94 11.53 -7.19 -15.14
CA ASN A 94 10.33 -6.56 -14.57
C ASN A 94 10.25 -6.58 -13.03
N LYS A 95 11.34 -6.95 -12.32
CA LYS A 95 11.39 -7.02 -10.85
C LYS A 95 12.33 -5.99 -10.28
N TYR A 96 11.86 -5.33 -9.22
CA TYR A 96 12.55 -4.22 -8.58
C TYR A 96 12.46 -4.31 -7.06
N ALA A 97 13.52 -3.85 -6.38
CA ALA A 97 13.46 -3.48 -4.99
C ALA A 97 13.26 -1.97 -4.91
N VAL A 98 12.13 -1.54 -4.37
CA VAL A 98 11.76 -0.13 -4.24
C VAL A 98 11.90 0.28 -2.79
N SER A 99 12.93 1.08 -2.50
CA SER A 99 13.17 1.64 -1.19
C SER A 99 12.54 3.01 -1.05
N GLY A 100 12.08 3.32 0.16
CA GLY A 100 11.45 4.60 0.46
C GLY A 100 11.10 4.71 1.93
N ASP A 101 10.50 5.83 2.30
CA ASP A 101 10.03 6.10 3.64
C ASP A 101 8.53 5.80 3.72
N LEU A 102 8.18 4.86 4.60
CA LEU A 102 6.80 4.55 4.95
C LEU A 102 6.44 5.26 6.24
N THR A 103 5.39 6.06 6.19
CA THR A 103 4.86 6.79 7.35
C THR A 103 3.51 6.20 7.75
N ILE A 104 3.43 5.69 8.97
CA ILE A 104 2.21 5.21 9.61
C ILE A 104 2.02 6.02 10.89
N ARG A 105 0.90 6.71 11.03
CA ARG A 105 0.68 7.71 12.07
C ARG A 105 1.76 8.80 11.98
N ASP A 106 2.48 9.02 13.08
CA ASP A 106 3.58 9.99 13.21
C ASP A 106 4.98 9.34 13.08
N VAL A 107 5.05 8.05 12.74
CA VAL A 107 6.31 7.30 12.64
C VAL A 107 6.64 7.03 11.18
N SER A 108 7.80 7.52 10.74
CA SER A 108 8.36 7.26 9.42
C SER A 108 9.56 6.33 9.53
N ARG A 109 9.60 5.29 8.70
CA ARG A 109 10.68 4.29 8.66
C ARG A 109 11.09 3.98 7.22
N PRO A 110 12.39 3.78 6.96
CA PRO A 110 12.84 3.28 5.68
C PRO A 110 12.41 1.82 5.51
N VAL A 111 11.81 1.52 4.37
CA VAL A 111 11.36 0.16 4.01
C VAL A 111 11.70 -0.12 2.55
N THR A 112 11.66 -1.41 2.17
CA THR A 112 11.88 -1.83 0.78
C THR A 112 10.79 -2.81 0.37
N PHE A 113 10.03 -2.43 -0.66
CA PHE A 113 9.05 -3.30 -1.30
C PHE A 113 9.69 -4.13 -2.40
N ASP A 114 9.29 -5.40 -2.51
CA ASP A 114 9.48 -6.17 -3.74
C ASP A 114 8.35 -5.78 -4.71
N VAL A 115 8.73 -5.32 -5.90
CA VAL A 115 7.80 -4.81 -6.93
C VAL A 115 8.01 -5.57 -8.23
N GLU A 116 6.92 -5.93 -8.90
CA GLU A 116 6.92 -6.49 -10.24
C GLU A 116 6.07 -5.60 -11.16
N LEU A 117 6.63 -5.17 -12.29
CA LEU A 117 5.89 -4.49 -13.34
C LEU A 117 5.20 -5.54 -14.22
N GLU A 118 3.89 -5.47 -14.30
CA GLU A 118 3.09 -6.42 -15.09
C GLU A 118 2.97 -5.99 -16.56
N GLY A 119 3.25 -4.71 -16.84
CA GLY A 119 3.29 -4.17 -18.18
C GLY A 119 2.31 -3.01 -18.39
N ILE A 120 2.15 -2.63 -19.67
CA ILE A 120 1.24 -1.58 -20.11
C ILE A 120 0.20 -2.21 -21.04
N GLY A 121 -1.08 -2.05 -20.66
CA GLY A 121 -2.23 -2.35 -21.50
C GLY A 121 -2.74 -1.10 -22.21
N VAL A 122 -3.48 -1.29 -23.28
CA VAL A 122 -4.16 -0.21 -24.00
C VAL A 122 -5.64 -0.56 -24.10
N ASP A 123 -6.50 0.34 -23.64
CA ASP A 123 -7.95 0.15 -23.69
C ASP A 123 -8.52 0.39 -25.10
N GLY A 124 -9.82 0.10 -25.28
CA GLY A 124 -10.50 0.25 -26.56
C GLY A 124 -10.62 1.71 -27.06
N LYS A 125 -10.20 2.70 -26.27
CA LYS A 125 -10.19 4.13 -26.62
C LYS A 125 -8.78 4.69 -26.81
N GLY A 126 -7.75 3.84 -26.63
CA GLY A 126 -6.35 4.20 -26.76
C GLY A 126 -5.70 4.69 -25.46
N GLY A 127 -6.41 4.64 -24.33
CA GLY A 127 -5.88 4.95 -23.02
C GLY A 127 -4.89 3.89 -22.53
N GLN A 128 -3.79 4.32 -21.92
CA GLN A 128 -2.76 3.43 -21.42
C GLN A 128 -2.93 3.15 -19.93
N HIS A 129 -2.77 1.89 -19.54
CA HIS A 129 -2.89 1.38 -18.19
C HIS A 129 -1.61 0.66 -17.78
N LEU A 130 -0.92 1.15 -16.77
CA LEU A 130 0.29 0.55 -16.22
C LEU A 130 -0.09 -0.36 -15.05
N GLY A 131 0.26 -1.64 -15.13
CA GLY A 131 0.04 -2.63 -14.07
C GLY A 131 1.32 -2.89 -13.27
N ALA A 132 1.19 -3.00 -11.95
CA ALA A 132 2.26 -3.41 -11.04
C ALA A 132 1.71 -4.14 -9.82
N SER A 133 2.52 -5.02 -9.24
CA SER A 133 2.28 -5.60 -7.93
C SER A 133 3.44 -5.30 -6.98
N ALA A 134 3.15 -5.18 -5.69
CA ALA A 134 4.15 -4.94 -4.67
C ALA A 134 3.85 -5.73 -3.41
N SER A 135 4.88 -6.15 -2.69
CA SER A 135 4.73 -6.83 -1.41
C SER A 135 5.83 -6.48 -0.42
N ILE A 136 5.48 -6.53 0.86
CA ILE A 136 6.41 -6.35 1.98
C ILE A 136 5.87 -7.04 3.24
N THR A 137 6.76 -7.46 4.12
CA THR A 137 6.42 -7.85 5.50
C THR A 137 7.04 -6.86 6.46
N LEU A 138 6.21 -6.26 7.32
CA LEU A 138 6.60 -5.24 8.30
C LEU A 138 6.44 -5.77 9.72
N ASP A 139 7.23 -5.24 10.65
CA ASP A 139 6.93 -5.32 12.07
C ASP A 139 6.10 -4.10 12.49
N ARG A 140 4.84 -4.31 12.86
CA ARG A 140 3.92 -3.21 13.23
C ARG A 140 4.41 -2.40 14.44
N LYS A 141 5.20 -3.01 15.32
CA LYS A 141 5.74 -2.33 16.50
C LYS A 141 6.76 -1.25 16.16
N GLU A 142 7.48 -1.41 15.05
CA GLU A 142 8.41 -0.38 14.57
C GLU A 142 7.71 0.93 14.20
N PHE A 143 6.39 0.87 13.96
CA PHE A 143 5.53 2.02 13.68
C PHE A 143 4.68 2.46 14.88
N GLY A 144 4.98 1.96 16.09
CA GLY A 144 4.24 2.31 17.29
C GLY A 144 2.88 1.64 17.43
N LEU A 145 2.53 0.67 16.60
CA LEU A 145 1.30 -0.13 16.70
C LEU A 145 1.53 -1.30 17.64
N VAL A 146 1.60 -1.03 18.93
CA VAL A 146 2.07 -1.98 19.96
C VAL A 146 0.96 -2.67 20.75
N TRP A 147 -0.30 -2.27 20.55
CA TRP A 147 -1.41 -2.88 21.28
C TRP A 147 -1.42 -4.40 21.13
N ASN A 148 -1.62 -5.12 22.25
CA ASN A 148 -1.75 -6.55 22.28
C ASN A 148 -2.43 -7.02 23.57
N GLN A 149 -2.84 -8.28 23.62
CA GLN A 149 -3.28 -8.96 24.83
C GLN A 149 -2.57 -10.32 24.94
N PRO A 150 -2.12 -10.70 26.15
CA PRO A 150 -1.63 -12.05 26.39
C PRO A 150 -2.77 -13.05 26.27
N VAL A 151 -2.49 -14.21 25.67
CA VAL A 151 -3.38 -15.37 25.60
C VAL A 151 -2.61 -16.60 26.08
N GLN A 152 -3.32 -17.70 26.33
CA GLN A 152 -2.72 -18.91 26.93
C GLN A 152 -1.46 -19.39 26.22
N ASN A 153 -1.37 -19.27 24.91
CA ASN A 153 -0.25 -19.76 24.09
C ASN A 153 0.46 -18.65 23.33
N GLY A 154 0.57 -17.43 23.90
CA GLY A 154 1.27 -16.32 23.26
C GLY A 154 0.54 -15.00 23.33
N VAL A 155 0.34 -14.36 22.19
CA VAL A 155 -0.30 -13.05 22.05
C VAL A 155 -1.47 -13.09 21.09
N LEU A 156 -2.42 -12.15 21.27
CA LEU A 156 -3.62 -12.06 20.46
C LEU A 156 -3.33 -11.66 19.01
N VAL A 157 -2.43 -10.70 18.82
CA VAL A 157 -2.08 -10.15 17.50
C VAL A 157 -0.61 -10.36 17.22
N GLY A 158 -0.28 -10.95 16.07
CA GLY A 158 1.11 -11.12 15.62
C GLY A 158 1.80 -9.78 15.35
N ASP A 159 3.12 -9.76 15.42
CA ASP A 159 3.91 -8.55 15.18
C ASP A 159 4.16 -8.31 13.69
N LYS A 160 4.30 -9.38 12.92
CA LYS A 160 4.55 -9.31 11.48
C LYS A 160 3.25 -9.16 10.71
N VAL A 161 3.22 -8.17 9.84
CA VAL A 161 2.10 -7.87 8.94
C VAL A 161 2.60 -7.95 7.51
N LYS A 162 2.02 -8.83 6.72
CA LYS A 162 2.28 -8.88 5.27
C LYS A 162 1.34 -7.90 4.57
N ILE A 163 1.88 -7.10 3.65
CA ILE A 163 1.14 -6.19 2.79
C ILE A 163 1.35 -6.63 1.35
N ASP A 164 0.26 -6.73 0.60
CA ASP A 164 0.25 -7.00 -0.83
C ASP A 164 -0.54 -5.89 -1.53
N VAL A 165 0.02 -5.32 -2.59
CA VAL A 165 -0.60 -4.23 -3.37
C VAL A 165 -0.70 -4.69 -4.81
N GLY A 166 -1.91 -4.63 -5.38
CA GLY A 166 -2.14 -4.64 -6.83
C GLY A 166 -2.43 -3.22 -7.27
N LEU A 167 -1.65 -2.72 -8.22
CA LEU A 167 -1.70 -1.32 -8.63
C LEU A 167 -2.00 -1.22 -10.12
N GLU A 168 -2.94 -0.35 -10.45
CA GLU A 168 -3.15 0.14 -11.81
C GLU A 168 -2.98 1.65 -11.82
N ALA A 169 -2.29 2.17 -12.83
CA ALA A 169 -2.15 3.59 -13.04
C ALA A 169 -2.45 3.96 -14.49
N LEU A 170 -3.08 5.10 -14.67
CA LEU A 170 -3.57 5.63 -15.94
C LEU A 170 -2.65 6.69 -16.49
N ASP A 171 -2.54 6.78 -17.80
CA ASP A 171 -1.93 7.94 -18.44
C ASP A 171 -2.72 9.23 -18.15
N ALA A 172 -2.11 10.39 -18.40
CA ALA A 172 -2.71 11.69 -18.07
C ALA A 172 -4.05 11.94 -18.79
N ALA A 173 -4.23 11.43 -20.01
CA ALA A 173 -5.45 11.64 -20.78
C ALA A 173 -6.61 10.82 -20.19
N SER A 174 -6.36 9.56 -19.85
CA SER A 174 -7.31 8.66 -19.21
C SER A 174 -7.66 9.13 -17.80
N ALA A 175 -6.66 9.53 -17.02
CA ALA A 175 -6.84 10.06 -15.67
C ALA A 175 -7.69 11.33 -15.67
N LYS A 176 -7.46 12.25 -16.61
CA LYS A 176 -8.27 13.46 -16.76
C LYS A 176 -9.71 13.14 -17.14
N ALA A 177 -9.95 12.17 -18.02
CA ALA A 177 -11.30 11.75 -18.38
C ALA A 177 -12.07 11.15 -17.19
N MET A 178 -11.36 10.60 -16.19
CA MET A 178 -11.93 10.06 -14.96
C MET A 178 -11.95 11.07 -13.79
N GLY A 179 -11.45 12.30 -13.99
CA GLY A 179 -11.38 13.32 -12.94
C GLY A 179 -10.32 13.06 -11.87
N LEU A 180 -9.29 12.24 -12.19
CA LEU A 180 -8.18 11.92 -11.29
C LEU A 180 -6.98 12.85 -11.50
N ALA A 181 -6.91 13.53 -12.62
CA ALA A 181 -5.92 14.56 -12.96
C ALA A 181 -6.60 15.91 -13.27
N ALA A 182 -5.85 17.02 -13.06
CA ALA A 182 -6.31 18.38 -13.36
C ALA A 182 -6.37 18.69 -14.87
#